data_5d58d5e09d0dde473e8bd4c92ae2eb6c
#
_entry.id   5d58d5e09d0dde473e8bd4c92ae2eb6c
#
_cell.length_a   1.000
_cell.length_b   1.000
_cell.length_c   1.000
_cell.angle_alpha   90.00
_cell.angle_beta   90.00
_cell.angle_gamma   90.00
#
_symmetry.space_group_name_H-M   'P 1'
#
loop_
_entity.id
_entity.type
_entity.pdbx_description
1 polymer ?
#
loop_
_entity_poly.entity_id
_entity_poly.type
_entity_poly.pdbx_seq_one_letter_code
_entity_poly.pdbx_strand_id
1 'polypeptide(L)'
;MVRDWTGESLPMHSVPSGMTLLANLHETELDDYLSTPPEKVTPHTLVDPEAIRERIDAIRQLGYAWGYEEGVDGINSLAAPIIDPDGLVVAAIHIHGPAYRFPNPDHTHDLGSRLIEATAAIAAHLSD
;
A
#
# COMPACT_ATOMS: atom_id res chain seq x y z
N MET A 1 -9.75 -2.29 21.27
CA MET A 1 -10.40 -1.01 20.94
C MET A 1 -10.21 -0.69 19.47
N VAL A 2 -11.26 -0.35 18.78
CA VAL A 2 -11.18 0.06 17.38
C VAL A 2 -11.05 1.59 17.34
N ARG A 3 -10.01 2.09 16.71
CA ARG A 3 -9.81 3.52 16.53
C ARG A 3 -10.56 4.01 15.30
N ASP A 4 -11.25 5.12 15.43
CA ASP A 4 -11.88 5.78 14.29
C ASP A 4 -10.85 6.62 13.55
N TRP A 5 -10.62 6.29 12.29
CA TRP A 5 -9.64 6.98 11.42
C TRP A 5 -10.27 8.03 10.52
N THR A 6 -11.57 8.28 10.66
CA THR A 6 -12.28 9.27 9.83
C THR A 6 -11.63 10.65 9.97
N GLY A 7 -11.26 11.23 8.83
CA GLY A 7 -10.64 12.56 8.80
C GLY A 7 -9.15 12.60 9.13
N GLU A 8 -8.53 11.48 9.48
CA GLU A 8 -7.09 11.43 9.71
C GLU A 8 -6.32 11.21 8.41
N SER A 9 -5.13 11.79 8.34
CA SER A 9 -4.21 11.64 7.20
C SER A 9 -2.94 10.95 7.62
N LEU A 10 -2.42 10.09 6.74
CA LEU A 10 -1.11 9.46 6.90
C LEU A 10 -0.29 9.69 5.63
N PRO A 11 1.05 9.87 5.75
CA PRO A 11 1.89 9.99 4.56
C PRO A 11 1.80 8.73 3.69
N MET A 12 1.81 8.90 2.37
CA MET A 12 1.67 7.76 1.44
C MET A 12 2.71 6.66 1.64
N HIS A 13 3.96 7.02 1.95
CA HIS A 13 5.02 6.03 2.14
C HIS A 13 4.85 5.20 3.41
N SER A 14 3.99 5.62 4.34
CA SER A 14 3.83 4.94 5.62
C SER A 14 2.78 3.83 5.60
N VAL A 15 1.95 3.75 4.55
CA VAL A 15 0.86 2.78 4.46
C VAL A 15 0.87 2.06 3.11
N PRO A 16 0.48 0.78 3.06
CA PRO A 16 0.50 0.02 1.80
C PRO A 16 -0.35 0.62 0.69
N SER A 17 -1.55 1.14 1.01
CA SER A 17 -2.39 1.78 0.00
C SER A 17 -1.69 2.98 -0.64
N GLY A 18 -1.00 3.80 0.17
CA GLY A 18 -0.20 4.92 -0.32
C GLY A 18 0.98 4.45 -1.14
N MET A 19 1.65 3.37 -0.72
CA MET A 19 2.77 2.81 -1.47
C MET A 19 2.35 2.31 -2.85
N THR A 20 1.15 1.72 -2.98
CA THR A 20 0.65 1.31 -4.29
C THR A 20 0.39 2.50 -5.20
N LEU A 21 -0.04 3.64 -4.63
CA LEU A 21 -0.22 4.87 -5.40
C LEU A 21 1.14 5.42 -5.84
N LEU A 22 2.14 5.45 -4.95
CA LEU A 22 3.50 5.89 -5.30
C LEU A 22 4.10 5.01 -6.40
N ALA A 23 3.83 3.71 -6.36
CA ALA A 23 4.34 2.76 -7.35
C ALA A 23 3.78 3.02 -8.76
N ASN A 24 2.67 3.75 -8.87
CA ASN A 24 2.04 4.06 -10.15
C ASN A 24 2.24 5.51 -10.59
N LEU A 25 3.06 6.28 -9.88
CA LEU A 25 3.46 7.61 -10.31
C LEU A 25 4.54 7.54 -11.40
N HIS A 26 4.61 8.58 -12.22
CA HIS A 26 5.75 8.78 -13.10
C HIS A 26 7.01 9.06 -12.29
N GLU A 27 8.18 8.77 -12.84
CA GLU A 27 9.45 8.96 -12.14
C GLU A 27 9.63 10.40 -11.66
N THR A 28 9.22 11.40 -12.46
CA THR A 28 9.32 12.81 -12.06
C THR A 28 8.45 13.13 -10.85
N GLU A 29 7.26 12.56 -10.78
CA GLU A 29 6.35 12.75 -9.64
C GLU A 29 6.88 12.04 -8.39
N LEU A 30 7.44 10.84 -8.57
CA LEU A 30 8.05 10.11 -7.46
C LEU A 30 9.29 10.84 -6.94
N ASP A 31 10.14 11.36 -7.82
CA ASP A 31 11.29 12.17 -7.45
C ASP A 31 10.86 13.40 -6.64
N ASP A 32 9.80 14.05 -7.07
CA ASP A 32 9.25 15.21 -6.38
C ASP A 32 8.75 14.84 -4.98
N TYR A 33 8.03 13.74 -4.86
CA TYR A 33 7.56 13.26 -3.55
C TYR A 33 8.74 12.99 -2.61
N LEU A 34 9.78 12.32 -3.12
CA LEU A 34 10.94 11.93 -2.32
C LEU A 34 11.94 13.07 -2.10
N SER A 35 11.73 14.23 -2.73
CA SER A 35 12.58 15.42 -2.51
C SER A 35 12.39 16.02 -1.12
N THR A 36 11.24 15.76 -0.49
CA THR A 36 11.00 16.11 0.91
C THR A 36 11.34 14.88 1.76
N PRO A 37 12.07 15.02 2.87
CA PRO A 37 12.40 13.88 3.71
C PRO A 37 11.14 13.17 4.19
N PRO A 38 11.05 11.83 4.01
CA PRO A 38 9.88 11.07 4.43
C PRO A 38 9.68 11.13 5.94
N GLU A 39 8.45 11.41 6.36
CA GLU A 39 8.12 11.51 7.78
C GLU A 39 8.06 10.12 8.42
N LYS A 40 8.64 10.00 9.61
CA LYS A 40 8.59 8.76 10.40
C LYS A 40 7.41 8.85 11.35
N VAL A 41 6.38 8.04 11.13
CA VAL A 41 5.15 8.06 11.95
C VAL A 41 5.11 6.94 12.98
N THR A 42 5.89 5.88 12.79
CA THR A 42 6.10 4.82 13.79
C THR A 42 7.59 4.46 13.82
N PRO A 43 8.06 3.67 14.81
CA PRO A 43 9.45 3.20 14.81
C PRO A 43 9.80 2.34 13.59
N HIS A 44 8.80 1.81 12.89
CA HIS A 44 8.99 0.90 11.76
C HIS A 44 8.80 1.58 10.39
N THR A 45 8.45 2.85 10.35
CA THR A 45 8.23 3.56 9.07
C THR A 45 9.52 3.57 8.25
N LEU A 46 9.42 3.16 6.99
CA LEU A 46 10.53 3.23 6.05
C LEU A 46 10.71 4.69 5.64
N VAL A 47 11.88 5.26 5.91
CA VAL A 47 12.15 6.69 5.66
C VAL A 47 13.35 6.95 4.76
N ASP A 48 14.14 5.92 4.43
CA ASP A 48 15.24 6.07 3.48
C ASP A 48 14.68 6.11 2.05
N PRO A 49 14.90 7.20 1.29
CA PRO A 49 14.37 7.31 -0.07
C PRO A 49 14.78 6.15 -1.00
N GLU A 50 16.01 5.66 -0.89
CA GLU A 50 16.46 4.53 -1.71
C GLU A 50 15.74 3.24 -1.35
N ALA A 51 15.55 2.99 -0.06
CA ALA A 51 14.81 1.82 0.41
C ALA A 51 13.34 1.89 -0.03
N ILE A 52 12.75 3.09 -0.02
CA ILE A 52 11.40 3.32 -0.53
C ILE A 52 11.33 2.99 -2.02
N ARG A 53 12.32 3.42 -2.82
CA ARG A 53 12.37 3.12 -4.26
C ARG A 53 12.49 1.62 -4.51
N GLU A 54 13.30 0.92 -3.74
CA GLU A 54 13.43 -0.53 -3.86
C GLU A 54 12.11 -1.24 -3.57
N ARG A 55 11.41 -0.80 -2.53
CA ARG A 55 10.10 -1.36 -2.21
C ARG A 55 9.08 -1.07 -3.31
N ILE A 56 9.11 0.13 -3.87
CA ILE A 56 8.24 0.51 -4.98
C ILE A 56 8.47 -0.40 -6.19
N ASP A 57 9.73 -0.69 -6.51
CA ASP A 57 10.06 -1.59 -7.62
C ASP A 57 9.50 -3.00 -7.38
N ALA A 58 9.59 -3.49 -6.14
CA ALA A 58 9.02 -4.78 -5.78
C ALA A 58 7.50 -4.77 -5.90
N ILE A 59 6.85 -3.69 -5.47
CA ILE A 59 5.39 -3.54 -5.58
C ILE A 59 4.95 -3.53 -7.05
N ARG A 60 5.68 -2.86 -7.92
CA ARG A 60 5.40 -2.84 -9.35
C ARG A 60 5.43 -4.24 -9.96
N GLN A 61 6.32 -5.10 -9.47
CA GLN A 61 6.42 -6.49 -9.94
C GLN A 61 5.33 -7.38 -9.35
N LEU A 62 5.03 -7.20 -8.06
CA LEU A 62 4.08 -8.05 -7.34
C LEU A 62 2.61 -7.63 -7.58
N GLY A 63 2.34 -6.34 -7.72
CA GLY A 63 1.01 -5.79 -7.86
C GLY A 63 0.29 -5.56 -6.55
N TYR A 64 0.95 -5.75 -5.41
CA TYR A 64 0.41 -5.50 -4.08
C TYR A 64 1.51 -5.07 -3.13
N ALA A 65 1.13 -4.50 -1.99
CA ALA A 65 2.07 -4.02 -0.98
C ALA A 65 1.69 -4.50 0.41
N TRP A 66 2.68 -4.95 1.16
CA TRP A 66 2.55 -5.22 2.59
C TRP A 66 3.11 -4.05 3.40
N GLY A 67 2.52 -3.78 4.57
CA GLY A 67 3.06 -2.86 5.56
C GLY A 67 2.99 -3.51 6.95
N TYR A 68 4.11 -3.53 7.64
CA TYR A 68 4.24 -4.17 8.95
C TYR A 68 4.47 -3.10 10.01
N GLU A 69 3.40 -2.61 10.62
CA GLU A 69 3.42 -1.57 11.66
C GLU A 69 4.07 -0.26 11.20
N GLU A 70 4.11 0.00 9.90
CA GLU A 70 4.83 1.16 9.35
C GLU A 70 4.01 2.45 9.38
N GLY A 71 2.69 2.33 9.37
CA GLY A 71 1.81 3.49 9.45
C GLY A 71 1.18 3.67 10.83
N VAL A 72 0.87 2.56 11.48
CA VAL A 72 0.25 2.52 12.81
C VAL A 72 0.86 1.38 13.61
N ASP A 73 1.34 1.68 14.81
CA ASP A 73 1.84 0.64 15.69
C ASP A 73 0.77 -0.42 15.94
N GLY A 74 1.18 -1.68 15.89
CA GLY A 74 0.31 -2.80 16.18
C GLY A 74 -0.63 -3.22 15.06
N ILE A 75 -0.53 -2.58 13.87
CA ILE A 75 -1.38 -2.91 12.72
C ILE A 75 -0.52 -3.27 11.51
N ASN A 76 -0.80 -4.42 10.91
CA ASN A 76 -0.25 -4.82 9.63
C ASN A 76 -1.34 -4.71 8.56
N SER A 77 -0.94 -4.38 7.35
CA SER A 77 -1.87 -4.12 6.25
C SER A 77 -1.36 -4.71 4.94
N LEU A 78 -2.30 -4.99 4.05
CA LEU A 78 -2.02 -5.39 2.67
C LEU A 78 -2.90 -4.55 1.75
N ALA A 79 -2.34 -4.03 0.68
CA ALA A 79 -3.09 -3.21 -0.27
C ALA A 79 -2.79 -3.58 -1.70
N ALA A 80 -3.75 -3.33 -2.59
CA ALA A 80 -3.57 -3.44 -4.03
C ALA A 80 -4.35 -2.32 -4.73
N PRO A 81 -3.85 -1.81 -5.87
CA PRO A 81 -4.52 -0.74 -6.60
C PRO A 81 -5.66 -1.28 -7.44
N ILE A 82 -6.67 -0.45 -7.65
CA ILE A 82 -7.70 -0.66 -8.67
C ILE A 82 -7.28 0.17 -9.88
N ILE A 83 -7.02 -0.51 -11.00
CA ILE A 83 -6.55 0.12 -12.23
C ILE A 83 -7.68 0.05 -13.26
N ASP A 84 -8.05 1.20 -13.84
CA ASP A 84 -9.12 1.26 -14.81
C ASP A 84 -8.66 0.73 -16.19
N PRO A 85 -9.58 0.60 -17.17
CA PRO A 85 -9.21 0.10 -18.50
C PRO A 85 -8.16 0.96 -19.22
N ASP A 86 -8.01 2.23 -18.85
CA ASP A 86 -7.01 3.12 -19.44
C ASP A 86 -5.65 3.03 -18.75
N GLY A 87 -5.53 2.17 -17.76
CA GLY A 87 -4.27 1.98 -17.03
C GLY A 87 -4.06 2.96 -15.89
N LEU A 88 -5.09 3.72 -15.51
CA LEU A 88 -4.99 4.69 -14.42
C LEU A 88 -5.43 4.07 -13.10
N VAL A 89 -4.69 4.38 -12.04
CA VAL A 89 -5.07 3.98 -10.69
C VAL A 89 -6.17 4.92 -10.21
N VAL A 90 -7.36 4.36 -9.97
CA VAL A 90 -8.53 5.13 -9.53
C VAL A 90 -8.78 4.98 -8.04
N ALA A 91 -8.26 3.94 -7.41
CA ALA A 91 -8.42 3.67 -5.98
C ALA A 91 -7.43 2.62 -5.53
N ALA A 92 -7.37 2.39 -4.22
CA ALA A 92 -6.65 1.25 -3.65
C ALA A 92 -7.55 0.62 -2.60
N ILE A 93 -7.49 -0.71 -2.52
CA ILE A 93 -8.18 -1.47 -1.48
C ILE A 93 -7.15 -2.00 -0.52
N HIS A 94 -7.42 -1.91 0.77
CA HIS A 94 -6.55 -2.50 1.77
C HIS A 94 -7.35 -3.35 2.76
N ILE A 95 -6.66 -4.35 3.31
CA ILE A 95 -7.13 -5.11 4.45
C ILE A 95 -6.08 -4.97 5.55
N HIS A 96 -6.50 -4.97 6.79
CA HIS A 96 -5.60 -4.82 7.92
C HIS A 96 -6.08 -5.60 9.12
N GLY A 97 -5.17 -5.81 10.06
CA GLY A 97 -5.49 -6.48 11.31
C GLY A 97 -4.39 -6.29 12.33
N PRO A 98 -4.64 -6.73 13.56
CA PRO A 98 -3.63 -6.61 14.62
C PRO A 98 -2.39 -7.40 14.28
N ALA A 99 -1.22 -6.80 14.50
CA ALA A 99 0.07 -7.38 14.12
C ALA A 99 0.32 -8.74 14.76
N TYR A 100 -0.24 -8.98 15.96
CA TYR A 100 -0.01 -10.25 16.66
C TYR A 100 -0.69 -11.45 16.00
N ARG A 101 -1.65 -11.24 15.07
CA ARG A 101 -2.35 -12.33 14.40
C ARG A 101 -2.57 -12.11 12.90
N PHE A 102 -2.26 -10.95 12.36
CA PHE A 102 -2.41 -10.68 10.93
C PHE A 102 -1.08 -10.24 10.34
N PRO A 103 -0.63 -10.84 9.23
CA PRO A 103 -1.26 -11.98 8.55
C PRO A 103 -1.04 -13.30 9.29
N ASN A 104 -1.94 -14.25 9.06
CA ASN A 104 -1.70 -15.61 9.52
C ASN A 104 -0.55 -16.21 8.70
N PRO A 105 0.53 -16.70 9.32
CA PRO A 105 1.68 -17.24 8.57
C PRO A 105 1.32 -18.33 7.57
N ASP A 106 0.26 -19.09 7.83
CA ASP A 106 -0.16 -20.18 6.96
C ASP A 106 -0.82 -19.71 5.66
N HIS A 107 -1.23 -18.42 5.59
CA HIS A 107 -1.98 -17.88 4.46
C HIS A 107 -1.35 -16.65 3.83
N THR A 108 -0.20 -16.20 4.33
CA THR A 108 0.43 -14.95 3.90
C THR A 108 0.71 -14.90 2.39
N HIS A 109 1.21 -16.00 1.82
CA HIS A 109 1.59 -16.05 0.42
C HIS A 109 0.39 -16.02 -0.54
N ASP A 110 -0.81 -16.36 -0.07
CA ASP A 110 -2.03 -16.37 -0.88
C ASP A 110 -2.76 -15.03 -0.89
N LEU A 111 -2.62 -14.25 0.17
CA LEU A 111 -3.44 -13.05 0.36
C LEU A 111 -3.21 -11.99 -0.71
N GLY A 112 -1.94 -11.77 -1.10
CA GLY A 112 -1.61 -10.80 -2.15
C GLY A 112 -2.30 -11.14 -3.47
N SER A 113 -2.18 -12.40 -3.91
CA SER A 113 -2.79 -12.88 -5.14
C SER A 113 -4.31 -12.79 -5.09
N ARG A 114 -4.91 -13.13 -3.95
CA ARG A 114 -6.36 -13.04 -3.77
C ARG A 114 -6.85 -11.59 -3.81
N LEU A 115 -6.09 -10.68 -3.24
CA LEU A 115 -6.45 -9.27 -3.29
C LEU A 115 -6.36 -8.72 -4.72
N ILE A 116 -5.35 -9.13 -5.49
CA ILE A 116 -5.24 -8.75 -6.90
C ILE A 116 -6.45 -9.25 -7.69
N GLU A 117 -6.90 -10.48 -7.46
CA GLU A 117 -8.09 -11.02 -8.11
C GLU A 117 -9.33 -10.17 -7.78
N ALA A 118 -9.47 -9.76 -6.52
CA ALA A 118 -10.58 -8.94 -6.09
C ALA A 118 -10.55 -7.55 -6.75
N THR A 119 -9.39 -6.91 -6.81
CA THR A 119 -9.25 -5.59 -7.46
C THR A 119 -9.50 -5.67 -8.96
N ALA A 120 -9.07 -6.76 -9.61
CA ALA A 120 -9.33 -6.98 -11.03
C ALA A 120 -10.83 -7.16 -11.30
N ALA A 121 -11.53 -7.88 -10.43
CA ALA A 121 -12.97 -8.07 -10.55
C ALA A 121 -13.73 -6.74 -10.40
N ILE A 122 -13.30 -5.89 -9.47
CA ILE A 122 -13.89 -4.56 -9.30
C ILE A 122 -13.60 -3.69 -10.52
N ALA A 123 -12.36 -3.70 -11.00
CA ALA A 123 -11.97 -2.92 -12.17
C ALA A 123 -12.80 -3.29 -13.41
N ALA A 124 -13.15 -4.56 -13.57
CA ALA A 124 -13.96 -5.04 -14.67
C ALA A 124 -15.37 -4.39 -14.69
N HIS A 125 -15.91 -4.05 -13.52
CA HIS A 125 -17.20 -3.37 -13.44
C HIS A 125 -17.11 -1.88 -13.80
N LEU A 126 -15.92 -1.29 -13.78
CA LEU A 126 -15.75 0.13 -14.12
C LEU A 126 -15.81 0.39 -15.62
N SER A 127 -15.72 -0.66 -16.43
CA SER A 127 -15.77 -0.54 -17.90
C SER A 127 -17.20 -0.69 -18.46
N ASP A 128 -18.18 -0.98 -17.61
CA ASP A 128 -19.57 -1.17 -18.03
C ASP A 128 -20.36 0.15 -18.10
#